data_43fcbe9557130e53043638d09b5eb4c3
#
_entry.id   43fcbe9557130e53043638d09b5eb4c3
#
_cell.length_a   1.000
_cell.length_b   1.000
_cell.length_c   1.000
_cell.angle_alpha   90.00
_cell.angle_beta   90.00
_cell.angle_gamma   90.00
#
_symmetry.space_group_name_H-M   'P 1'
#
loop_
_entity.id
_entity.type
_entity.pdbx_description
1 polymer ?
#
loop_
_entity_poly.entity_id
_entity_poly.type
_entity_poly.pdbx_seq_one_letter_code
_entity_poly.pdbx_strand_id
1 'polypeptide(L)'
;MTKLGMPTINIAFVEKGIEAVERSSRGILAIILEDTAEAIGKLAENPFTIYTTDDIPENLSDDNKDYLTKALIGYVKAPYRVKVWVQTTAEASADRWTATLKKLTTERWDYLVIPAIDSTELETVGTWLKTNRDNKNKRSKVILPNYSGDYEGIINFSNTSIVTSSKTYTGAQYTPRIGGLICGTPMTISCTYAPLAEVVDVDRHDADENDEKVNKGELFIWYDGEKCKLSRGVNSLVTTTQGKLEAYQTIKSVDIMDMIYDDIHDTIEDYYIGKYTNDYDNKQLLISAVLGSVSYTHLRAHETP
;
A
#
# COMPACT_ATOMS: atom_id res chain seq x y z
N MET A 1 -71.61 -10.13 19.21
CA MET A 1 -71.34 -10.23 17.76
C MET A 1 -70.10 -9.41 17.49
N THR A 2 -68.97 -10.04 17.32
CA THR A 2 -67.72 -9.41 16.94
C THR A 2 -67.81 -9.02 15.46
N LYS A 3 -67.79 -7.72 15.16
CA LYS A 3 -67.73 -7.25 13.78
C LYS A 3 -66.36 -7.65 13.21
N LEU A 4 -66.33 -8.49 12.20
CA LEU A 4 -65.19 -8.74 11.35
C LEU A 4 -64.92 -7.45 10.55
N GLY A 5 -63.87 -6.71 10.98
CA GLY A 5 -63.34 -5.59 10.22
C GLY A 5 -62.53 -6.06 8.99
N MET A 6 -62.36 -5.19 8.02
CA MET A 6 -61.45 -5.44 6.89
C MET A 6 -60.04 -5.76 7.41
N PRO A 7 -59.30 -6.69 6.78
CA PRO A 7 -57.93 -6.97 7.18
C PRO A 7 -57.05 -5.71 7.02
N THR A 8 -56.52 -5.24 8.11
CA THR A 8 -55.53 -4.14 8.16
C THR A 8 -54.16 -4.71 7.86
N ILE A 9 -53.60 -4.30 6.70
CA ILE A 9 -52.19 -4.55 6.38
C ILE A 9 -51.41 -3.46 7.10
N ASN A 10 -50.83 -3.80 8.26
CA ASN A 10 -49.82 -2.93 8.88
C ASN A 10 -48.49 -3.16 8.21
N ILE A 11 -48.16 -2.28 7.27
CA ILE A 11 -46.79 -2.17 6.73
C ILE A 11 -46.02 -1.26 7.70
N ALA A 12 -45.32 -1.87 8.62
CA ALA A 12 -44.31 -1.17 9.41
C ALA A 12 -43.06 -1.08 8.52
N PHE A 13 -42.78 0.11 7.97
CA PHE A 13 -41.47 0.42 7.46
C PHE A 13 -40.52 0.51 8.66
N VAL A 14 -39.89 -0.60 8.99
CA VAL A 14 -38.69 -0.55 9.82
C VAL A 14 -37.60 -0.07 8.89
N GLU A 15 -37.21 1.20 9.00
CA GLU A 15 -35.92 1.66 8.50
C GLU A 15 -34.83 0.85 9.24
N LYS A 16 -34.53 -0.33 8.76
CA LYS A 16 -33.21 -0.90 8.95
C LYS A 16 -32.32 -0.07 8.06
N GLY A 17 -31.66 0.92 8.64
CA GLY A 17 -30.63 1.67 7.92
C GLY A 17 -29.68 0.65 7.34
N ILE A 18 -29.54 0.64 6.00
CA ILE A 18 -28.45 -0.06 5.34
C ILE A 18 -27.21 0.64 5.85
N GLU A 19 -26.45 -0.02 6.73
CA GLU A 19 -25.18 0.53 7.16
C GLU A 19 -24.28 0.60 5.94
N ALA A 20 -23.96 1.82 5.55
CA ALA A 20 -23.11 2.09 4.40
C ALA A 20 -21.72 1.47 4.67
N VAL A 21 -21.14 0.85 3.65
CA VAL A 21 -19.77 0.33 3.73
C VAL A 21 -18.84 1.47 4.14
N GLU A 22 -18.24 1.37 5.33
CA GLU A 22 -17.29 2.36 5.82
C GLU A 22 -15.96 2.24 5.11
N ARG A 23 -15.35 3.39 4.78
CA ARG A 23 -14.04 3.41 4.14
C ARG A 23 -12.93 3.23 5.14
N SER A 24 -12.09 2.27 4.87
CA SER A 24 -10.88 2.06 5.63
C SER A 24 -9.83 3.16 5.36
N SER A 25 -9.06 3.54 6.38
CA SER A 25 -7.93 4.47 6.23
C SER A 25 -6.86 3.87 5.31
N ARG A 26 -6.49 4.61 4.26
CA ARG A 26 -5.49 4.21 3.27
C ARG A 26 -4.32 5.17 3.23
N GLY A 27 -3.21 4.69 2.67
CA GLY A 27 -1.95 5.43 2.59
C GLY A 27 -1.10 5.24 3.84
N ILE A 28 -1.14 4.05 4.44
CA ILE A 28 -0.33 3.68 5.60
C ILE A 28 0.95 3.02 5.09
N LEU A 29 2.08 3.70 5.28
CA LEU A 29 3.40 3.18 4.95
C LEU A 29 4.01 2.47 6.17
N ALA A 30 4.44 1.24 6.01
CA ALA A 30 5.24 0.50 6.98
C ALA A 30 6.72 0.60 6.59
N ILE A 31 7.59 0.92 7.52
CA ILE A 31 9.04 0.98 7.31
C ILE A 31 9.72 0.13 8.36
N ILE A 32 10.62 -0.75 7.93
CA ILE A 32 11.52 -1.45 8.84
C ILE A 32 12.90 -0.82 8.71
N LEU A 33 13.41 -0.29 9.81
CA LEU A 33 14.72 0.33 9.91
C LEU A 33 15.65 -0.52 10.77
N GLU A 34 16.93 -0.31 10.58
CA GLU A 34 17.97 -0.81 11.47
C GLU A 34 18.72 0.34 12.12
N ASP A 35 18.98 0.20 13.41
CA ASP A 35 19.77 1.17 14.16
C ASP A 35 20.54 0.47 15.28
N THR A 36 21.33 1.23 16.01
CA THR A 36 22.09 0.73 17.15
C THR A 36 21.16 0.35 18.31
N ALA A 37 21.57 -0.61 19.14
CA ALA A 37 20.82 -0.99 20.35
C ALA A 37 20.62 0.20 21.30
N GLU A 38 21.57 1.14 21.34
CA GLU A 38 21.47 2.37 22.15
C GLU A 38 20.37 3.30 21.62
N ALA A 39 20.30 3.51 20.32
CA ALA A 39 19.27 4.32 19.69
C ALA A 39 17.87 3.74 19.94
N ILE A 40 17.73 2.42 19.75
CA ILE A 40 16.49 1.68 19.99
C ILE A 40 16.06 1.77 21.46
N GLY A 41 17.00 1.64 22.40
CA GLY A 41 16.72 1.71 23.85
C GLY A 41 16.22 3.09 24.31
N LYS A 42 16.41 4.14 23.52
CA LYS A 42 15.94 5.50 23.79
C LYS A 42 14.58 5.81 23.13
N LEU A 43 14.04 4.91 22.30
CA LEU A 43 12.71 5.08 21.71
C LEU A 43 11.65 4.91 22.81
N ALA A 44 10.66 5.80 22.82
CA ALA A 44 9.52 5.69 23.73
C ALA A 44 8.67 4.46 23.44
N GLU A 45 8.52 4.14 22.17
CA GLU A 45 7.76 2.98 21.67
C GLU A 45 8.47 2.36 20.45
N ASN A 46 8.30 1.05 20.25
CA ASN A 46 8.74 0.34 19.05
C ASN A 46 7.80 -0.85 18.78
N PRO A 47 6.90 -0.79 17.79
CA PRO A 47 6.85 0.23 16.72
C PRO A 47 6.31 1.59 17.19
N PHE A 48 6.66 2.66 16.46
CA PHE A 48 6.10 3.98 16.62
C PHE A 48 5.43 4.48 15.32
N THR A 49 4.60 5.50 15.42
CA THR A 49 3.89 6.09 14.28
C THR A 49 4.25 7.56 14.14
N ILE A 50 4.51 8.00 12.92
CA ILE A 50 4.77 9.41 12.60
C ILE A 50 3.76 9.91 11.58
N TYR A 51 3.38 11.18 11.71
CA TYR A 51 2.47 11.90 10.81
C TYR A 51 3.19 13.09 10.15
N THR A 52 4.13 13.69 10.87
CA THR A 52 4.92 14.84 10.45
C THR A 52 6.40 14.63 10.73
N THR A 53 7.24 15.51 10.22
CA THR A 53 8.68 15.48 10.49
C THR A 53 9.03 15.71 11.96
N ASP A 54 8.17 16.40 12.69
CA ASP A 54 8.38 16.70 14.12
C ASP A 54 8.19 15.45 15.01
N ASP A 55 7.52 14.42 14.49
CA ASP A 55 7.33 13.15 15.19
C ASP A 55 8.55 12.23 15.08
N ILE A 56 9.57 12.58 14.26
CA ILE A 56 10.75 11.74 14.05
C ILE A 56 11.65 11.79 15.29
N PRO A 57 11.94 10.61 15.91
CA PRO A 57 12.79 10.57 17.08
C PRO A 57 14.22 11.08 16.81
N GLU A 58 14.71 11.99 17.66
CA GLU A 58 16.04 12.60 17.52
C GLU A 58 17.20 11.60 17.68
N ASN A 59 16.97 10.50 18.39
CA ASN A 59 17.98 9.49 18.72
C ASN A 59 18.23 8.47 17.59
N LEU A 60 17.51 8.52 16.51
CA LEU A 60 17.78 7.71 15.33
C LEU A 60 19.02 8.23 14.58
N SER A 61 19.67 7.33 13.82
CA SER A 61 20.76 7.70 12.92
C SER A 61 20.30 8.72 11.87
N ASP A 62 21.21 9.54 11.36
CA ASP A 62 20.90 10.59 10.39
C ASP A 62 20.34 9.99 9.08
N ASP A 63 20.81 8.82 8.67
CA ASP A 63 20.26 8.11 7.52
C ASP A 63 18.80 7.69 7.75
N ASN A 64 18.47 7.17 8.91
CA ASN A 64 17.10 6.78 9.26
C ASN A 64 16.16 7.99 9.33
N LYS A 65 16.62 9.12 9.90
CA LYS A 65 15.86 10.39 9.87
C LYS A 65 15.60 10.88 8.45
N ASP A 66 16.61 10.76 7.58
CA ASP A 66 16.46 11.15 6.18
C ASP A 66 15.45 10.23 5.45
N TYR A 67 15.49 8.91 5.65
CA TYR A 67 14.52 7.99 5.08
C TYR A 67 13.07 8.31 5.51
N LEU A 68 12.87 8.62 6.78
CA LEU A 68 11.57 9.01 7.31
C LEU A 68 11.11 10.35 6.75
N THR A 69 11.99 11.34 6.67
CA THR A 69 11.72 12.63 6.06
C THR A 69 11.34 12.48 4.59
N LYS A 70 12.07 11.66 3.82
CA LYS A 70 11.77 11.37 2.41
C LYS A 70 10.42 10.68 2.25
N ALA A 71 10.06 9.75 3.13
CA ALA A 71 8.77 9.08 3.11
C ALA A 71 7.61 10.08 3.31
N LEU A 72 7.77 11.06 4.19
CA LEU A 72 6.73 12.05 4.51
C LEU A 72 6.50 13.10 3.42
N ILE A 73 7.39 13.25 2.42
CA ILE A 73 7.19 14.17 1.29
C ILE A 73 5.90 13.84 0.55
N GLY A 74 5.59 12.53 0.34
CA GLY A 74 4.40 12.11 -0.38
C GLY A 74 4.39 12.50 -1.86
N TYR A 75 3.21 12.75 -2.42
CA TYR A 75 3.00 13.27 -3.78
C TYR A 75 2.01 14.45 -3.75
N VAL A 76 0.70 14.20 -3.89
CA VAL A 76 -0.34 15.26 -3.76
C VAL A 76 -0.53 15.64 -2.30
N LYS A 77 -0.35 14.68 -1.42
CA LYS A 77 -0.37 14.82 0.05
C LYS A 77 0.68 13.91 0.67
N ALA A 78 0.99 14.13 1.93
CA ALA A 78 1.78 13.18 2.71
C ALA A 78 1.03 11.84 2.86
N PRO A 79 1.72 10.73 3.14
CA PRO A 79 1.07 9.50 3.59
C PRO A 79 0.13 9.78 4.77
N TYR A 80 -0.95 9.00 4.89
CA TYR A 80 -1.88 9.15 6.01
C TYR A 80 -1.16 8.99 7.36
N ARG A 81 -0.25 8.02 7.44
CA ARG A 81 0.69 7.82 8.54
C ARG A 81 1.82 6.90 8.11
N VAL A 82 2.94 6.98 8.80
CA VAL A 82 4.06 6.06 8.62
C VAL A 82 4.28 5.30 9.92
N LYS A 83 4.17 3.97 9.87
CA LYS A 83 4.48 3.07 10.99
C LYS A 83 5.90 2.56 10.85
N VAL A 84 6.69 2.71 11.90
CA VAL A 84 8.13 2.42 11.87
C VAL A 84 8.46 1.34 12.88
N TRP A 85 9.09 0.29 12.40
CA TRP A 85 9.71 -0.76 13.23
C TRP A 85 11.22 -0.59 13.15
N VAL A 86 11.88 -0.54 14.29
CA VAL A 86 13.34 -0.47 14.35
C VAL A 86 13.87 -1.74 14.98
N GLN A 87 14.82 -2.39 14.30
CA GLN A 87 15.54 -3.54 14.82
C GLN A 87 17.05 -3.24 14.89
N THR A 88 17.76 -4.02 15.68
CA THR A 88 19.21 -3.91 15.78
C THR A 88 19.84 -4.35 14.45
N THR A 89 20.84 -3.59 14.00
CA THR A 89 21.62 -3.92 12.81
C THR A 89 22.20 -5.32 12.92
N ALA A 90 22.02 -6.12 11.89
CA ALA A 90 22.48 -7.50 11.80
C ALA A 90 23.09 -7.78 10.43
N GLU A 91 23.94 -8.80 10.36
CA GLU A 91 24.45 -9.29 9.08
C GLU A 91 23.31 -9.79 8.17
N ALA A 92 23.47 -9.60 6.86
CA ALA A 92 22.51 -10.03 5.87
C ALA A 92 22.32 -11.55 5.93
N SER A 93 21.07 -11.98 6.09
CA SER A 93 20.68 -13.40 6.10
C SER A 93 19.19 -13.54 5.75
N ALA A 94 18.81 -14.72 5.25
CA ALA A 94 17.41 -15.00 4.91
C ALA A 94 16.42 -14.77 6.07
N ASP A 95 16.86 -14.91 7.32
CA ASP A 95 16.03 -14.79 8.53
C ASP A 95 16.06 -13.42 9.19
N ARG A 96 16.92 -12.49 8.72
CA ARG A 96 17.17 -11.17 9.35
C ARG A 96 15.88 -10.41 9.66
N TRP A 97 14.90 -10.45 8.77
CA TRP A 97 13.64 -9.72 8.89
C TRP A 97 12.50 -10.53 9.48
N THR A 98 12.62 -11.84 9.63
CA THR A 98 11.54 -12.78 9.97
C THR A 98 10.80 -12.38 11.25
N ALA A 99 11.52 -11.99 12.30
CA ALA A 99 10.93 -11.62 13.59
C ALA A 99 10.08 -10.34 13.47
N THR A 100 10.56 -9.33 12.74
CA THR A 100 9.86 -8.07 12.52
C THR A 100 8.69 -8.25 11.55
N LEU A 101 8.86 -9.01 10.48
CA LEU A 101 7.81 -9.37 9.54
C LEU A 101 6.64 -10.08 10.23
N LYS A 102 6.93 -10.94 11.22
CA LYS A 102 5.89 -11.60 12.02
C LYS A 102 5.05 -10.58 12.82
N LYS A 103 5.67 -9.53 13.37
CA LYS A 103 4.94 -8.46 14.08
C LYS A 103 4.04 -7.67 13.11
N LEU A 104 4.49 -7.41 11.88
CA LEU A 104 3.70 -6.72 10.86
C LEU A 104 2.41 -7.48 10.47
N THR A 105 2.35 -8.79 10.62
CA THR A 105 1.13 -9.55 10.27
C THR A 105 -0.07 -9.22 11.13
N THR A 106 0.12 -8.66 12.33
CA THR A 106 -0.96 -8.27 13.25
C THR A 106 -1.37 -6.81 13.11
N GLU A 107 -0.66 -6.05 12.29
CA GLU A 107 -0.87 -4.62 12.10
C GLU A 107 -1.49 -4.31 10.74
N ARG A 108 -2.16 -3.17 10.63
CA ARG A 108 -2.70 -2.67 9.38
C ARG A 108 -1.73 -1.70 8.72
N TRP A 109 -1.39 -1.97 7.46
CA TRP A 109 -0.53 -1.15 6.62
C TRP A 109 -0.80 -1.50 5.14
N ASP A 110 -0.49 -0.57 4.25
CA ASP A 110 -0.73 -0.73 2.81
C ASP A 110 0.55 -1.10 2.05
N TYR A 111 1.65 -0.41 2.34
CA TYR A 111 2.94 -0.62 1.68
C TYR A 111 4.04 -0.84 2.71
N LEU A 112 4.96 -1.75 2.41
CA LEU A 112 6.16 -2.02 3.22
C LEU A 112 7.41 -1.65 2.42
N VAL A 113 8.35 -1.01 3.09
CA VAL A 113 9.70 -0.73 2.57
C VAL A 113 10.75 -1.08 3.61
N ILE A 114 11.91 -1.53 3.16
CA ILE A 114 13.06 -1.91 4.00
C ILE A 114 14.31 -1.30 3.37
N PRO A 115 14.74 -0.09 3.76
CA PRO A 115 15.89 0.59 3.14
C PRO A 115 17.22 -0.15 3.24
N ALA A 116 17.37 -0.98 4.27
CA ALA A 116 18.58 -1.76 4.54
C ALA A 116 18.53 -3.19 3.99
N ILE A 117 17.54 -3.52 3.12
CA ILE A 117 17.40 -4.86 2.56
C ILE A 117 18.55 -5.19 1.61
N ASP A 118 19.09 -6.41 1.76
CA ASP A 118 20.10 -6.96 0.85
C ASP A 118 19.45 -7.82 -0.25
N SER A 119 20.18 -7.99 -1.34
CA SER A 119 19.74 -8.81 -2.49
C SER A 119 19.43 -10.25 -2.13
N THR A 120 20.11 -10.82 -1.16
CA THR A 120 19.93 -12.20 -0.66
C THR A 120 18.62 -12.39 0.14
N GLU A 121 18.00 -11.31 0.58
CA GLU A 121 16.81 -11.31 1.45
C GLU A 121 15.50 -11.05 0.67
N LEU A 122 15.59 -10.58 -0.57
CA LEU A 122 14.45 -10.17 -1.39
C LEU A 122 13.44 -11.29 -1.59
N GLU A 123 13.92 -12.49 -1.89
CA GLU A 123 13.07 -13.68 -2.11
C GLU A 123 12.28 -14.05 -0.85
N THR A 124 12.91 -13.98 0.32
CA THR A 124 12.24 -14.28 1.60
C THR A 124 11.10 -13.29 1.88
N VAL A 125 11.36 -12.00 1.71
CA VAL A 125 10.34 -10.95 1.92
C VAL A 125 9.23 -11.07 0.87
N GLY A 126 9.58 -11.31 -0.40
CA GLY A 126 8.62 -11.52 -1.49
C GLY A 126 7.71 -12.72 -1.23
N THR A 127 8.27 -13.86 -0.86
CA THR A 127 7.52 -15.09 -0.54
C THR A 127 6.64 -14.91 0.70
N TRP A 128 7.14 -14.24 1.74
CA TRP A 128 6.36 -13.90 2.91
C TRP A 128 5.14 -13.05 2.54
N LEU A 129 5.31 -12.04 1.68
CA LEU A 129 4.18 -11.20 1.22
C LEU A 129 3.15 -12.03 0.45
N LYS A 130 3.58 -12.82 -0.54
CA LYS A 130 2.69 -13.71 -1.32
C LYS A 130 1.87 -14.60 -0.39
N THR A 131 2.52 -15.25 0.59
CA THR A 131 1.85 -16.09 1.58
C THR A 131 0.81 -15.34 2.41
N ASN A 132 1.10 -14.09 2.82
CA ASN A 132 0.14 -13.29 3.58
C ASN A 132 -1.05 -12.85 2.73
N ARG A 133 -0.84 -12.48 1.47
CA ARG A 133 -1.93 -12.10 0.56
C ARG A 133 -2.81 -13.29 0.19
N ASP A 134 -2.20 -14.41 -0.21
CA ASP A 134 -2.92 -15.57 -0.74
C ASP A 134 -3.57 -16.40 0.35
N ASN A 135 -2.90 -16.60 1.50
CA ASN A 135 -3.37 -17.51 2.54
C ASN A 135 -4.04 -16.81 3.75
N LYS A 136 -3.71 -15.52 3.99
CA LYS A 136 -4.23 -14.78 5.15
C LYS A 136 -5.08 -13.58 4.76
N ASN A 137 -5.37 -13.41 3.47
CA ASN A 137 -6.18 -12.32 2.95
C ASN A 137 -5.70 -10.90 3.33
N LYS A 138 -4.42 -10.73 3.64
CA LYS A 138 -3.83 -9.41 3.94
C LYS A 138 -3.49 -8.69 2.62
N ARG A 139 -4.21 -7.62 2.33
CA ARG A 139 -4.11 -6.88 1.05
C ARG A 139 -3.00 -5.82 1.02
N SER A 140 -1.90 -6.09 1.71
CA SER A 140 -0.71 -5.22 1.73
C SER A 140 0.27 -5.55 0.60
N LYS A 141 1.19 -4.62 0.34
CA LYS A 141 2.15 -4.64 -0.77
C LYS A 141 3.56 -4.32 -0.28
N VAL A 142 4.57 -4.69 -1.04
CA VAL A 142 5.97 -4.38 -0.71
C VAL A 142 6.66 -3.74 -1.91
N ILE A 143 7.55 -2.79 -1.64
CA ILE A 143 8.44 -2.20 -2.65
C ILE A 143 9.84 -2.77 -2.42
N LEU A 144 10.33 -3.52 -3.38
CA LEU A 144 11.63 -4.18 -3.32
C LEU A 144 12.54 -3.65 -4.44
N PRO A 145 13.84 -3.44 -4.15
CA PRO A 145 14.78 -3.00 -5.16
C PRO A 145 15.18 -4.15 -6.09
N ASN A 146 15.07 -3.94 -7.40
CA ASN A 146 15.52 -4.91 -8.42
C ASN A 146 15.05 -6.37 -8.19
N TYR A 147 13.77 -6.54 -7.81
CA TYR A 147 13.20 -7.86 -7.57
C TYR A 147 11.97 -8.13 -8.45
N SER A 148 12.14 -8.98 -9.47
CA SER A 148 11.10 -9.38 -10.41
C SER A 148 10.25 -10.52 -9.82
N GLY A 149 9.35 -10.17 -8.89
CA GLY A 149 8.56 -11.17 -8.16
C GLY A 149 7.39 -11.78 -8.93
N ASP A 150 7.05 -11.26 -10.12
CA ASP A 150 5.88 -11.64 -10.95
C ASP A 150 4.59 -11.76 -10.13
N TYR A 151 4.27 -10.69 -9.39
CA TYR A 151 3.15 -10.68 -8.46
C TYR A 151 2.60 -9.26 -8.24
N GLU A 152 1.27 -9.09 -8.23
CA GLU A 152 0.62 -7.79 -8.13
C GLU A 152 0.86 -7.03 -6.82
N GLY A 153 1.19 -7.75 -5.75
CA GLY A 153 1.51 -7.15 -4.44
C GLY A 153 2.97 -6.73 -4.29
N ILE A 154 3.83 -7.00 -5.28
CA ILE A 154 5.25 -6.65 -5.26
C ILE A 154 5.51 -5.55 -6.28
N ILE A 155 6.14 -4.47 -5.85
CA ILE A 155 6.61 -3.39 -6.73
C ILE A 155 8.11 -3.53 -6.88
N ASN A 156 8.56 -3.77 -8.11
CA ASN A 156 9.97 -3.86 -8.45
C ASN A 156 10.53 -2.47 -8.76
N PHE A 157 11.21 -1.85 -7.81
CA PHE A 157 11.87 -0.56 -8.01
C PHE A 157 13.29 -0.74 -8.54
N SER A 158 13.53 -0.43 -9.82
CA SER A 158 14.72 -0.90 -10.54
C SER A 158 15.84 0.10 -10.72
N ASN A 159 15.76 1.33 -10.17
CA ASN A 159 16.92 2.23 -10.19
C ASN A 159 18.03 1.69 -9.30
N THR A 160 19.27 1.82 -9.77
CA THR A 160 20.46 1.43 -9.01
C THR A 160 21.09 2.62 -8.31
N SER A 161 21.01 3.81 -8.90
CA SER A 161 21.58 5.04 -8.38
C SER A 161 20.62 6.22 -8.56
N ILE A 162 20.32 6.93 -7.49
CA ILE A 162 19.48 8.12 -7.48
C ILE A 162 20.27 9.26 -6.85
N VAL A 163 20.60 10.28 -7.66
CA VAL A 163 21.35 11.45 -7.22
C VAL A 163 20.41 12.57 -6.85
N THR A 164 20.51 13.04 -5.62
CA THR A 164 19.83 14.25 -5.14
C THR A 164 20.82 15.37 -4.89
N SER A 165 20.36 16.56 -4.57
CA SER A 165 21.23 17.68 -4.22
C SER A 165 22.08 17.44 -2.97
N SER A 166 21.68 16.52 -2.08
CA SER A 166 22.33 16.24 -0.80
C SER A 166 23.24 15.03 -0.82
N LYS A 167 22.80 13.92 -1.42
CA LYS A 167 23.55 12.67 -1.51
C LYS A 167 23.02 11.76 -2.62
N THR A 168 23.77 10.69 -2.92
CA THR A 168 23.35 9.60 -3.80
C THR A 168 22.80 8.45 -2.98
N TYR A 169 21.67 7.91 -3.43
CA TYR A 169 20.98 6.78 -2.81
C TYR A 169 21.06 5.55 -3.72
N THR A 170 21.10 4.39 -3.10
CA THR A 170 20.79 3.13 -3.80
C THR A 170 19.28 2.97 -4.00
N GLY A 171 18.87 2.06 -4.88
CA GLY A 171 17.45 1.74 -5.05
C GLY A 171 16.76 1.37 -3.73
N ALA A 172 17.39 0.52 -2.91
CA ALA A 172 16.86 0.14 -1.60
C ALA A 172 16.65 1.35 -0.67
N GLN A 173 17.67 2.20 -0.54
CA GLN A 173 17.64 3.40 0.31
C GLN A 173 16.59 4.42 -0.12
N TYR A 174 16.18 4.41 -1.39
CA TYR A 174 15.18 5.35 -1.91
C TYR A 174 13.74 4.80 -1.88
N THR A 175 13.54 3.51 -1.55
CA THR A 175 12.21 2.90 -1.43
C THR A 175 11.27 3.63 -0.46
N PRO A 176 11.71 4.23 0.68
CA PRO A 176 10.82 5.02 1.54
C PRO A 176 10.20 6.22 0.83
N ARG A 177 10.98 6.91 -0.02
CA ARG A 177 10.48 8.03 -0.82
C ARG A 177 9.41 7.57 -1.82
N ILE A 178 9.64 6.45 -2.50
CA ILE A 178 8.68 5.86 -3.45
C ILE A 178 7.43 5.37 -2.71
N GLY A 179 7.60 4.70 -1.57
CA GLY A 179 6.48 4.27 -0.71
C GLY A 179 5.63 5.45 -0.24
N GLY A 180 6.27 6.52 0.22
CA GLY A 180 5.60 7.76 0.60
C GLY A 180 4.85 8.41 -0.56
N LEU A 181 5.45 8.45 -1.76
CA LEU A 181 4.84 8.96 -2.98
C LEU A 181 3.56 8.18 -3.33
N ILE A 182 3.62 6.85 -3.36
CA ILE A 182 2.48 5.99 -3.69
C ILE A 182 1.38 6.14 -2.63
N CYS A 183 1.72 6.09 -1.33
CA CYS A 183 0.78 6.28 -0.23
C CYS A 183 0.14 7.69 -0.22
N GLY A 184 0.87 8.70 -0.68
CA GLY A 184 0.38 10.08 -0.81
C GLY A 184 -0.38 10.37 -2.11
N THR A 185 -0.54 9.37 -2.98
CA THR A 185 -1.29 9.48 -4.23
C THR A 185 -2.77 9.20 -3.99
N PRO A 186 -3.69 10.13 -4.24
CA PRO A 186 -5.13 9.88 -4.13
C PRO A 186 -5.59 8.79 -5.11
N MET A 187 -6.62 8.01 -4.73
CA MET A 187 -7.19 6.95 -5.58
C MET A 187 -7.76 7.47 -6.91
N THR A 188 -8.01 8.77 -7.03
CA THR A 188 -8.52 9.41 -8.26
C THR A 188 -7.50 9.53 -9.37
N ILE A 189 -6.19 9.55 -9.03
CA ILE A 189 -5.09 9.70 -9.99
C ILE A 189 -4.12 8.51 -9.92
N SER A 190 -3.18 8.46 -10.85
CA SER A 190 -2.07 7.49 -10.84
C SER A 190 -0.77 8.17 -10.39
N CYS A 191 0.15 7.41 -9.81
CA CYS A 191 1.52 7.86 -9.57
C CYS A 191 2.38 7.92 -10.84
N THR A 192 1.82 7.52 -12.00
CA THR A 192 2.50 7.61 -13.31
C THR A 192 2.94 9.05 -13.59
N TYR A 193 4.20 9.21 -13.95
CA TYR A 193 4.83 10.50 -14.25
C TYR A 193 4.82 11.51 -13.10
N ALA A 194 4.66 11.03 -11.85
CA ALA A 194 4.81 11.87 -10.68
C ALA A 194 6.21 12.52 -10.67
N PRO A 195 6.31 13.86 -10.58
CA PRO A 195 7.60 14.54 -10.57
C PRO A 195 8.32 14.35 -9.24
N LEU A 196 9.64 14.21 -9.30
CA LEU A 196 10.53 14.11 -8.15
C LEU A 196 11.51 15.29 -8.22
N ALA A 197 11.07 16.44 -7.73
CA ALA A 197 11.84 17.70 -7.86
C ALA A 197 13.19 17.67 -7.12
N GLU A 198 13.32 16.80 -6.11
CA GLU A 198 14.54 16.61 -5.34
C GLU A 198 15.59 15.75 -6.02
N VAL A 199 15.22 15.03 -7.10
CA VAL A 199 16.13 14.16 -7.85
C VAL A 199 16.78 14.94 -8.98
N VAL A 200 18.11 14.96 -9.00
CA VAL A 200 18.91 15.69 -9.98
C VAL A 200 19.30 14.81 -11.16
N ASP A 201 19.68 13.55 -10.89
CA ASP A 201 20.08 12.60 -11.92
C ASP A 201 19.78 11.16 -11.52
N VAL A 202 19.58 10.31 -12.53
CA VAL A 202 19.31 8.87 -12.37
C VAL A 202 19.96 8.10 -13.51
N ASP A 203 19.93 6.77 -13.42
CA ASP A 203 20.31 5.90 -14.53
C ASP A 203 19.51 6.29 -15.79
N ARG A 204 20.20 6.58 -16.89
CA ARG A 204 19.58 7.04 -18.13
C ARG A 204 19.42 5.88 -19.09
N HIS A 205 18.24 5.78 -19.64
CA HIS A 205 17.84 4.78 -20.62
C HIS A 205 17.21 5.48 -21.83
N ASP A 206 17.30 4.89 -23.00
CA ASP A 206 16.56 5.37 -24.17
C ASP A 206 15.07 5.00 -24.09
N ALA A 207 14.29 5.43 -25.09
CA ALA A 207 12.84 5.20 -25.09
C ALA A 207 12.48 3.71 -25.18
N ASP A 208 13.22 2.95 -25.99
CA ASP A 208 12.96 1.52 -26.20
C ASP A 208 13.32 0.73 -24.93
N GLU A 209 14.42 1.07 -24.27
CA GLU A 209 14.82 0.49 -22.98
C GLU A 209 13.82 0.80 -21.88
N ASN A 210 13.29 2.03 -21.83
CA ASN A 210 12.25 2.41 -20.87
C ASN A 210 10.96 1.61 -21.07
N ASP A 211 10.53 1.43 -22.32
CA ASP A 211 9.35 0.63 -22.64
C ASP A 211 9.57 -0.85 -22.28
N GLU A 212 10.76 -1.40 -22.55
CA GLU A 212 11.11 -2.75 -22.17
C GLU A 212 11.08 -2.95 -20.66
N LYS A 213 11.62 -2.01 -19.87
CA LYS A 213 11.57 -2.03 -18.40
C LYS A 213 10.13 -2.02 -17.87
N VAL A 214 9.27 -1.15 -18.40
CA VAL A 214 7.85 -1.11 -18.04
C VAL A 214 7.17 -2.43 -18.35
N ASN A 215 7.44 -3.02 -19.52
CA ASN A 215 6.88 -4.32 -19.94
C ASN A 215 7.37 -5.48 -19.06
N LYS A 216 8.54 -5.36 -18.44
CA LYS A 216 9.07 -6.30 -17.42
C LYS A 216 8.51 -6.07 -16.02
N GLY A 217 7.56 -5.14 -15.86
CA GLY A 217 6.95 -4.83 -14.55
C GLY A 217 7.90 -4.06 -13.62
N GLU A 218 8.76 -3.22 -14.18
CA GLU A 218 9.71 -2.40 -13.44
C GLU A 218 9.16 -0.99 -13.23
N LEU A 219 9.17 -0.52 -11.99
CA LEU A 219 8.94 0.86 -11.62
C LEU A 219 10.29 1.54 -11.43
N PHE A 220 10.50 2.69 -12.07
CA PHE A 220 11.76 3.41 -11.99
C PHE A 220 11.56 4.92 -12.17
N ILE A 221 12.56 5.68 -11.76
CA ILE A 221 12.64 7.12 -12.04
C ILE A 221 13.43 7.29 -13.32
N TRP A 222 12.92 8.14 -14.20
CA TRP A 222 13.58 8.45 -15.46
C TRP A 222 13.68 9.98 -15.67
N TYR A 223 14.62 10.40 -16.49
CA TYR A 223 14.83 11.81 -16.83
C TYR A 223 14.22 12.11 -18.21
N ASP A 224 13.30 13.08 -18.28
CA ASP A 224 12.55 13.41 -19.50
C ASP A 224 13.25 14.48 -20.38
N GLY A 225 14.47 14.88 -20.04
CA GLY A 225 15.21 15.96 -20.69
C GLY A 225 15.22 17.26 -19.89
N GLU A 226 14.27 17.45 -18.96
CA GLU A 226 14.16 18.62 -18.09
C GLU A 226 14.14 18.25 -16.60
N LYS A 227 13.45 17.18 -16.25
CA LYS A 227 13.23 16.77 -14.85
C LYS A 227 13.12 15.26 -14.68
N CYS A 228 13.33 14.80 -13.46
CA CYS A 228 13.14 13.41 -13.08
C CYS A 228 11.68 13.14 -12.70
N LYS A 229 11.12 12.04 -13.21
CA LYS A 229 9.75 11.60 -13.00
C LYS A 229 9.70 10.10 -12.72
N LEU A 230 8.69 9.66 -11.98
CA LEU A 230 8.38 8.25 -11.88
C LEU A 230 7.89 7.73 -13.25
N SER A 231 8.26 6.52 -13.61
CA SER A 231 7.79 5.85 -14.83
C SER A 231 6.29 5.54 -14.77
N ARG A 232 5.80 4.69 -15.65
CA ARG A 232 4.43 4.18 -15.54
C ARG A 232 4.26 3.41 -14.23
N GLY A 233 3.18 3.69 -13.49
CA GLY A 233 2.87 3.07 -12.20
C GLY A 233 2.46 1.59 -12.34
N VAL A 234 3.44 0.72 -12.60
CA VAL A 234 3.28 -0.73 -12.72
C VAL A 234 3.82 -1.45 -11.49
N ASN A 235 3.32 -2.66 -11.25
CA ASN A 235 3.87 -3.60 -10.29
C ASN A 235 4.67 -4.69 -11.02
N SER A 236 5.21 -5.67 -10.28
CA SER A 236 6.07 -6.71 -10.87
C SER A 236 5.32 -7.83 -11.61
N LEU A 237 3.99 -7.80 -11.68
CA LEU A 237 3.22 -8.82 -12.39
C LEU A 237 3.39 -8.66 -13.90
N VAL A 238 3.91 -9.69 -14.55
CA VAL A 238 4.11 -9.75 -16.01
C VAL A 238 3.26 -10.86 -16.61
N THR A 239 3.18 -12.01 -15.93
CA THR A 239 2.41 -13.17 -16.39
C THR A 239 0.93 -12.98 -16.12
N THR A 240 0.14 -12.81 -17.18
CA THR A 240 -1.33 -12.74 -17.07
C THR A 240 -1.95 -14.13 -17.09
N THR A 241 -3.03 -14.30 -16.34
CA THR A 241 -3.82 -15.54 -16.28
C THR A 241 -5.30 -15.21 -16.46
N GLN A 242 -6.16 -16.24 -16.63
CA GLN A 242 -7.60 -16.03 -16.78
C GLN A 242 -8.25 -15.25 -15.63
N GLY A 243 -7.66 -15.29 -14.43
CA GLY A 243 -8.15 -14.55 -13.24
C GLY A 243 -7.41 -13.25 -12.94
N LYS A 244 -6.25 -13.02 -13.58
CA LYS A 244 -5.40 -11.84 -13.38
C LYS A 244 -4.98 -11.29 -14.75
N LEU A 245 -5.80 -10.38 -15.30
CA LEU A 245 -5.57 -9.73 -16.58
C LEU A 245 -4.68 -8.48 -16.41
N GLU A 246 -4.44 -7.75 -17.49
CA GLU A 246 -3.60 -6.54 -17.53
C GLU A 246 -3.94 -5.49 -16.46
N ALA A 247 -5.21 -5.41 -16.03
CA ALA A 247 -5.61 -4.50 -14.94
C ALA A 247 -4.83 -4.75 -13.64
N TYR A 248 -4.42 -5.97 -13.37
CA TYR A 248 -3.62 -6.33 -12.20
C TYR A 248 -2.15 -5.92 -12.29
N GLN A 249 -1.68 -5.46 -13.44
CA GLN A 249 -0.29 -5.00 -13.64
C GLN A 249 -0.07 -3.56 -13.21
N THR A 250 -1.14 -2.80 -12.90
CA THR A 250 -1.02 -1.40 -12.51
C THR A 250 -1.24 -1.21 -11.00
N ILE A 251 -0.42 -0.37 -10.39
CA ILE A 251 -0.49 -0.04 -8.96
C ILE A 251 -1.89 0.48 -8.60
N LYS A 252 -2.38 1.46 -9.35
CA LYS A 252 -3.70 2.08 -9.10
C LYS A 252 -4.85 1.08 -9.10
N SER A 253 -4.91 0.18 -10.08
CA SER A 253 -6.00 -0.79 -10.17
C SER A 253 -5.95 -1.80 -9.02
N VAL A 254 -4.77 -2.26 -8.64
CA VAL A 254 -4.61 -3.17 -7.49
C VAL A 254 -4.97 -2.45 -6.20
N ASP A 255 -4.60 -1.18 -6.02
CA ASP A 255 -4.98 -0.40 -4.84
C ASP A 255 -6.50 -0.24 -4.71
N ILE A 256 -7.20 0.01 -5.82
CA ILE A 256 -8.66 0.10 -5.84
C ILE A 256 -9.30 -1.25 -5.50
N MET A 257 -8.83 -2.34 -6.10
CA MET A 257 -9.33 -3.69 -5.81
C MET A 257 -9.11 -4.09 -4.34
N ASP A 258 -7.92 -3.82 -3.81
CA ASP A 258 -7.59 -4.08 -2.41
C ASP A 258 -8.44 -3.21 -1.46
N MET A 259 -8.69 -1.95 -1.81
CA MET A 259 -9.57 -1.06 -1.04
C MET A 259 -11.00 -1.61 -0.99
N ILE A 260 -11.57 -1.98 -2.12
CA ILE A 260 -12.91 -2.54 -2.19
C ILE A 260 -13.01 -3.82 -1.35
N TYR A 261 -11.99 -4.68 -1.47
CA TYR A 261 -11.93 -5.92 -0.69
C TYR A 261 -11.95 -5.65 0.82
N ASP A 262 -11.06 -4.77 1.29
CA ASP A 262 -10.94 -4.49 2.72
C ASP A 262 -12.19 -3.77 3.27
N ASP A 263 -12.74 -2.81 2.53
CA ASP A 263 -13.96 -2.09 2.92
C ASP A 263 -15.15 -3.04 3.08
N ILE A 264 -15.31 -4.00 2.15
CA ILE A 264 -16.35 -5.02 2.22
C ILE A 264 -16.08 -5.98 3.39
N HIS A 265 -14.85 -6.44 3.53
CA HIS A 265 -14.46 -7.38 4.57
C HIS A 265 -14.68 -6.79 5.96
N ASP A 266 -14.16 -5.58 6.22
CA ASP A 266 -14.33 -4.87 7.49
C ASP A 266 -15.82 -4.65 7.80
N THR A 267 -16.61 -4.24 6.80
CA THR A 267 -18.06 -4.04 6.97
C THR A 267 -18.77 -5.34 7.35
N ILE A 268 -18.42 -6.46 6.70
CA ILE A 268 -19.04 -7.76 7.00
C ILE A 268 -18.66 -8.21 8.42
N GLU A 269 -17.41 -8.08 8.82
CA GLU A 269 -16.94 -8.45 10.16
C GLU A 269 -17.59 -7.58 11.23
N ASP A 270 -17.63 -6.26 11.04
CA ASP A 270 -18.08 -5.32 12.06
C ASP A 270 -19.60 -5.27 12.21
N TYR A 271 -20.35 -5.44 11.12
CA TYR A 271 -21.79 -5.14 11.13
C TYR A 271 -22.69 -6.34 10.84
N TYR A 272 -22.19 -7.43 10.23
CA TYR A 272 -23.03 -8.56 9.82
C TYR A 272 -22.73 -9.84 10.59
N ILE A 273 -21.46 -10.21 10.79
CA ILE A 273 -21.11 -11.46 11.47
C ILE A 273 -21.53 -11.42 12.93
N GLY A 274 -22.35 -12.38 13.35
CA GLY A 274 -22.86 -12.49 14.71
C GLY A 274 -23.97 -11.49 15.07
N LYS A 275 -24.37 -10.58 14.17
CA LYS A 275 -25.44 -9.58 14.42
C LYS A 275 -26.73 -9.86 13.70
N TYR A 276 -26.67 -10.54 12.57
CA TYR A 276 -27.83 -10.91 11.77
C TYR A 276 -27.93 -12.42 11.56
N THR A 277 -29.16 -12.92 11.46
CA THR A 277 -29.41 -14.31 11.07
C THR A 277 -29.06 -14.53 9.61
N ASN A 278 -28.55 -15.72 9.28
CA ASN A 278 -28.17 -16.07 7.93
C ASN A 278 -29.40 -16.49 7.10
N ASP A 279 -30.37 -15.58 6.94
CA ASP A 279 -31.58 -15.75 6.13
C ASP A 279 -31.47 -15.03 4.77
N TYR A 280 -32.48 -15.24 3.92
CA TYR A 280 -32.51 -14.68 2.58
C TYR A 280 -32.55 -13.14 2.59
N ASP A 281 -33.35 -12.54 3.44
CA ASP A 281 -33.57 -11.10 3.49
C ASP A 281 -32.29 -10.36 3.93
N ASN A 282 -31.61 -10.87 4.95
CA ASN A 282 -30.33 -10.30 5.40
C ASN A 282 -29.21 -10.45 4.36
N LYS A 283 -29.20 -11.55 3.58
CA LYS A 283 -28.29 -11.70 2.43
C LYS A 283 -28.56 -10.67 1.34
N GLN A 284 -29.82 -10.39 1.02
CA GLN A 284 -30.20 -9.37 0.03
C GLN A 284 -29.80 -7.96 0.49
N LEU A 285 -29.94 -7.66 1.78
CA LEU A 285 -29.51 -6.39 2.36
C LEU A 285 -27.97 -6.23 2.22
N LEU A 286 -27.20 -7.25 2.55
CA LEU A 286 -25.73 -7.24 2.38
C LEU A 286 -25.33 -7.05 0.91
N ILE A 287 -25.94 -7.81 -0.02
CA ILE A 287 -25.67 -7.69 -1.45
C ILE A 287 -25.97 -6.26 -1.93
N SER A 288 -27.06 -5.66 -1.50
CA SER A 288 -27.43 -4.29 -1.86
C SER A 288 -26.43 -3.26 -1.31
N ALA A 289 -25.95 -3.42 -0.09
CA ALA A 289 -24.93 -2.57 0.50
C ALA A 289 -23.60 -2.65 -0.27
N VAL A 290 -23.17 -3.87 -0.61
CA VAL A 290 -21.94 -4.11 -1.40
C VAL A 290 -22.06 -3.50 -2.80
N LEU A 291 -23.17 -3.73 -3.51
CA LEU A 291 -23.40 -3.17 -4.85
C LEU A 291 -23.43 -1.64 -4.81
N GLY A 292 -24.06 -1.04 -3.80
CA GLY A 292 -24.06 0.41 -3.59
C GLY A 292 -22.66 0.98 -3.39
N SER A 293 -21.83 0.34 -2.57
CA SER A 293 -20.43 0.74 -2.33
C SER A 293 -19.58 0.65 -3.59
N VAL A 294 -19.64 -0.47 -4.32
CA VAL A 294 -18.87 -0.68 -5.55
C VAL A 294 -19.29 0.32 -6.62
N SER A 295 -20.58 0.56 -6.83
CA SER A 295 -21.09 1.54 -7.79
C SER A 295 -20.62 2.96 -7.45
N TYR A 296 -20.68 3.37 -6.20
CA TYR A 296 -20.22 4.69 -5.76
C TYR A 296 -18.69 4.85 -5.93
N THR A 297 -17.92 3.82 -5.64
CA THR A 297 -16.45 3.82 -5.81
C THR A 297 -16.07 3.91 -7.28
N HIS A 298 -16.77 3.16 -8.14
CA HIS A 298 -16.56 3.17 -9.60
C HIS A 298 -16.92 4.54 -10.22
N LEU A 299 -18.07 5.11 -9.88
CA LEU A 299 -18.48 6.43 -10.37
C LEU A 299 -17.48 7.52 -9.98
N ARG A 300 -17.02 7.54 -8.73
CA ARG A 300 -16.06 8.54 -8.26
C ARG A 300 -14.65 8.39 -8.85
N ALA A 301 -14.26 7.20 -9.26
CA ALA A 301 -13.01 6.97 -9.98
C ALA A 301 -13.04 7.54 -11.42
N HIS A 302 -14.23 7.77 -11.97
CA HIS A 302 -14.46 8.32 -13.30
C HIS A 302 -14.87 9.80 -13.31
N GLU A 303 -15.30 10.38 -12.18
CA GLU A 303 -15.81 11.76 -12.09
C GLU A 303 -14.73 12.82 -11.80
N THR A 304 -13.53 12.69 -12.32
CA THR A 304 -12.59 13.82 -12.34
C THR A 304 -12.29 14.21 -13.77
N PRO A 305 -12.59 15.47 -14.14
CA PRO A 305 -12.23 16.02 -15.45
C PRO A 305 -10.71 16.06 -15.62
#